data_7cff8a570d9e28501a467135fb87ac4c
#
_entry.id   7cff8a570d9e28501a467135fb87ac4c
#
_cell.length_a   1.000
_cell.length_b   1.000
_cell.length_c   1.000
_cell.angle_alpha   90.00
_cell.angle_beta   90.00
_cell.angle_gamma   90.00
#
_symmetry.space_group_name_H-M   'P 1'
#
loop_
_entity.id
_entity.type
_entity.pdbx_description
1 polymer ?
#
loop_
_entity_poly.entity_id
_entity_poly.type
_entity_poly.pdbx_seq_one_letter_code
_entity_poly.pdbx_strand_id
1 'polypeptide(L)'
;MTLAVSLAVAVVALFLLPDPAWAWGPATHVYLGVGLLDALHLVPPAVRTLLAAYPHDFLYGSVAADISLAKKYVPEGRHCHHWHVGEEIFHSADTDRLRAVGLGYLAHLAADTIAHNTYV
;
A
#
# COMPACT_ATOMS: atom_id res chain seq x y z
N MET A 1 3.10 -15.85 -32.21
CA MET A 1 2.38 -15.47 -30.98
C MET A 1 1.83 -14.06 -31.16
N THR A 2 0.55 -13.84 -30.86
CA THR A 2 -0.06 -12.53 -31.05
C THR A 2 0.41 -11.55 -29.94
N LEU A 3 0.36 -10.26 -30.21
CA LEU A 3 0.71 -9.22 -29.23
C LEU A 3 -0.08 -9.38 -27.94
N ALA A 4 -1.37 -9.71 -28.04
CA ALA A 4 -2.23 -9.92 -26.88
C ALA A 4 -1.76 -11.09 -26.00
N VAL A 5 -1.35 -12.20 -26.63
CA VAL A 5 -0.81 -13.37 -25.89
C VAL A 5 0.54 -13.01 -25.25
N SER A 6 1.40 -12.29 -25.96
CA SER A 6 2.69 -11.84 -25.41
C SER A 6 2.51 -10.93 -24.21
N LEU A 7 1.56 -10.00 -24.29
CA LEU A 7 1.24 -9.10 -23.17
C LEU A 7 0.67 -9.88 -21.99
N ALA A 8 -0.24 -10.82 -22.23
CA ALA A 8 -0.79 -11.65 -21.17
C ALA A 8 0.28 -12.48 -20.47
N VAL A 9 1.19 -13.10 -21.24
CA VAL A 9 2.33 -13.85 -20.69
C VAL A 9 3.25 -12.95 -19.88
N ALA A 10 3.54 -11.75 -20.36
CA ALA A 10 4.38 -10.79 -19.63
C ALA A 10 3.72 -10.36 -18.30
N VAL A 11 2.41 -10.10 -18.30
CA VAL A 11 1.67 -9.76 -17.11
C VAL A 11 1.66 -10.93 -16.12
N VAL A 12 1.38 -12.15 -16.57
CA VAL A 12 1.42 -13.36 -15.73
C VAL A 12 2.82 -13.59 -15.18
N ALA A 13 3.87 -13.41 -16.00
CA ALA A 13 5.25 -13.54 -15.55
C ALA A 13 5.60 -12.51 -14.45
N LEU A 14 5.11 -11.27 -14.56
CA LEU A 14 5.28 -10.24 -13.54
C LEU A 14 4.67 -10.64 -12.18
N PHE A 15 3.58 -11.42 -12.19
CA PHE A 15 2.94 -11.90 -10.95
C PHE A 15 3.52 -13.21 -10.43
N LEU A 16 4.11 -14.04 -11.31
CA LEU A 16 4.62 -15.36 -10.93
C LEU A 16 6.13 -15.38 -10.66
N LEU A 17 6.90 -14.44 -11.23
CA LEU A 17 8.32 -14.34 -10.91
C LEU A 17 8.44 -13.78 -9.49
N PRO A 18 9.06 -14.50 -8.57
CA PRO A 18 9.37 -13.94 -7.27
C PRO A 18 10.30 -12.75 -7.50
N ASP A 19 9.74 -11.58 -7.27
CA ASP A 19 10.57 -10.39 -7.22
C ASP A 19 11.56 -10.60 -6.07
N PRO A 20 12.87 -10.51 -6.29
CA PRO A 20 13.82 -10.41 -5.20
C PRO A 20 13.62 -9.12 -4.42
N ALA A 21 12.52 -8.45 -4.64
CA ALA A 21 12.13 -7.24 -3.97
C ALA A 21 11.94 -7.51 -2.48
N TRP A 22 12.51 -6.73 -1.77
CA TRP A 22 12.70 -6.62 -0.34
C TRP A 22 11.42 -6.21 0.39
N ALA A 23 10.31 -6.11 -0.31
CA ALA A 23 8.99 -5.78 0.18
C ALA A 23 7.92 -6.47 -0.67
N TRP A 24 6.72 -6.61 -0.13
CA TRP A 24 5.59 -7.12 -0.88
C TRP A 24 5.19 -6.13 -1.98
N GLY A 25 4.82 -6.66 -3.14
CA GLY A 25 4.37 -5.85 -4.28
C GLY A 25 2.98 -5.23 -4.08
N PRO A 26 2.57 -4.30 -4.98
CA PRO A 26 1.30 -3.59 -4.86
C PRO A 26 0.07 -4.49 -4.75
N ALA A 27 0.05 -5.62 -5.47
CA ALA A 27 -1.05 -6.57 -5.41
C ALA A 27 -1.24 -7.17 -4.01
N THR A 28 -0.15 -7.47 -3.31
CA THR A 28 -0.19 -7.97 -1.94
C THR A 28 -0.74 -6.92 -0.98
N HIS A 29 -0.35 -5.66 -1.12
CA HIS A 29 -0.87 -4.56 -0.31
C HIS A 29 -2.37 -4.33 -0.54
N VAL A 30 -2.84 -4.42 -1.78
CA VAL A 30 -4.29 -4.36 -2.08
C VAL A 30 -5.01 -5.54 -1.44
N TYR A 31 -4.48 -6.76 -1.55
CA TYR A 31 -5.05 -7.94 -0.94
C TYR A 31 -5.19 -7.81 0.58
N LEU A 32 -4.15 -7.35 1.25
CA LEU A 32 -4.17 -7.10 2.70
C LEU A 32 -5.13 -5.98 3.07
N GLY A 33 -5.20 -4.92 2.27
CA GLY A 33 -6.13 -3.82 2.45
C GLY A 33 -7.59 -4.26 2.34
N VAL A 34 -7.92 -5.09 1.35
CA VAL A 34 -9.26 -5.69 1.21
C VAL A 34 -9.57 -6.58 2.41
N GLY A 35 -8.61 -7.39 2.85
CA GLY A 35 -8.77 -8.23 4.04
C GLY A 35 -9.08 -7.41 5.29
N LEU A 36 -8.44 -6.25 5.47
CA LEU A 36 -8.76 -5.35 6.57
C LEU A 36 -10.17 -4.77 6.44
N LEU A 37 -10.57 -4.35 5.24
CA LEU A 37 -11.93 -3.84 5.00
C LEU A 37 -13.01 -4.90 5.28
N ASP A 38 -12.72 -6.17 5.05
CA ASP A 38 -13.60 -7.28 5.40
C ASP A 38 -13.63 -7.59 6.91
N ALA A 39 -12.65 -7.08 7.66
CA ALA A 39 -12.48 -7.31 9.09
C ALA A 39 -12.59 -6.02 9.93
N LEU A 40 -13.39 -5.05 9.49
CA LEU A 40 -13.54 -3.75 10.16
C LEU A 40 -14.07 -3.84 11.60
N HIS A 41 -14.71 -4.96 11.96
CA HIS A 41 -15.12 -5.21 13.34
C HIS A 41 -13.95 -5.36 14.33
N LEU A 42 -12.72 -5.58 13.82
CA LEU A 42 -11.51 -5.70 14.63
C LEU A 42 -10.79 -4.37 14.88
N VAL A 43 -11.19 -3.30 14.19
CA VAL A 43 -10.55 -1.98 14.34
C VAL A 43 -11.38 -1.06 15.23
N PRO A 44 -10.75 -0.01 15.85
CA PRO A 44 -11.48 0.94 16.66
C PRO A 44 -12.65 1.61 15.92
N PRO A 45 -13.75 1.97 16.61
CA PRO A 45 -14.95 2.50 15.97
C PRO A 45 -14.73 3.71 15.06
N ALA A 46 -13.86 4.65 15.44
CA ALA A 46 -13.55 5.82 14.62
C ALA A 46 -12.87 5.44 13.29
N VAL A 47 -11.94 4.50 13.33
CA VAL A 47 -11.27 3.98 12.13
C VAL A 47 -12.26 3.19 11.27
N ARG A 48 -13.09 2.37 11.90
CA ARG A 48 -14.14 1.60 11.20
C ARG A 48 -15.07 2.50 10.40
N THR A 49 -15.58 3.56 11.01
CA THR A 49 -16.47 4.52 10.35
C THR A 49 -15.78 5.18 9.16
N LEU A 50 -14.53 5.59 9.32
CA LEU A 50 -13.76 6.24 8.28
C LEU A 50 -13.50 5.30 7.09
N LEU A 51 -13.04 4.09 7.36
CA LEU A 51 -12.70 3.13 6.29
C LEU A 51 -13.95 2.58 5.58
N ALA A 52 -15.05 2.42 6.30
CA ALA A 52 -16.32 2.03 5.70
C ALA A 52 -16.86 3.10 4.74
N ALA A 53 -16.65 4.39 5.06
CA ALA A 53 -17.06 5.51 4.22
C ALA A 53 -16.16 5.70 3.00
N TYR A 54 -14.85 5.44 3.14
CA TYR A 54 -13.84 5.73 2.11
C TYR A 54 -12.93 4.54 1.82
N PRO A 55 -13.47 3.37 1.43
CA PRO A 55 -12.66 2.16 1.23
C PRO A 55 -11.69 2.28 0.05
N HIS A 56 -12.07 2.96 -1.03
CA HIS A 56 -11.20 3.14 -2.19
C HIS A 56 -10.03 4.08 -1.90
N ASP A 57 -10.25 5.13 -1.14
CA ASP A 57 -9.19 6.04 -0.70
C ASP A 57 -8.19 5.31 0.19
N PHE A 58 -8.66 4.45 1.08
CA PHE A 58 -7.80 3.57 1.89
C PHE A 58 -6.97 2.62 1.02
N LEU A 59 -7.58 1.95 0.04
CA LEU A 59 -6.85 1.05 -0.87
C LEU A 59 -5.83 1.80 -1.72
N TYR A 60 -6.15 3.00 -2.17
CA TYR A 60 -5.20 3.86 -2.87
C TYR A 60 -3.98 4.17 -1.98
N GLY A 61 -4.21 4.56 -0.73
CA GLY A 61 -3.15 4.78 0.25
C GLY A 61 -2.26 3.55 0.44
N SER A 62 -2.86 2.37 0.44
CA SER A 62 -2.15 1.09 0.60
C SER A 62 -1.12 0.80 -0.49
N VAL A 63 -1.22 1.43 -1.66
CA VAL A 63 -0.27 1.26 -2.77
C VAL A 63 0.52 2.53 -3.10
N ALA A 64 0.16 3.66 -2.51
CA ALA A 64 0.72 4.97 -2.88
C ALA A 64 2.24 5.04 -2.72
N ALA A 65 2.80 4.38 -1.72
CA ALA A 65 4.24 4.34 -1.50
C ALA A 65 5.00 3.63 -2.64
N ASP A 66 4.36 2.68 -3.32
CA ASP A 66 4.98 1.92 -4.41
C ASP A 66 4.80 2.55 -5.80
N ILE A 67 3.88 3.48 -5.93
CA ILE A 67 3.58 4.12 -7.22
C ILE A 67 4.67 5.12 -7.63
N SER A 68 5.44 5.67 -6.67
CA SER A 68 6.44 6.69 -6.96
C SER A 68 7.60 6.13 -7.76
N LEU A 69 7.69 6.50 -9.03
CA LEU A 69 8.81 6.16 -9.91
C LEU A 69 10.10 6.91 -9.57
N ALA A 70 9.98 8.03 -8.86
CA ALA A 70 11.10 8.91 -8.50
C ALA A 70 11.66 8.63 -7.10
N LYS A 71 11.16 7.64 -6.39
CA LYS A 71 11.57 7.38 -5.00
C LYS A 71 13.07 7.18 -4.82
N LYS A 72 13.76 6.63 -5.81
CA LYS A 72 15.22 6.43 -5.78
C LYS A 72 16.03 7.74 -5.82
N TYR A 73 15.40 8.85 -6.19
CA TYR A 73 16.04 10.17 -6.25
C TYR A 73 15.73 11.03 -5.03
N VAL A 74 14.94 10.52 -4.10
CA VAL A 74 14.56 11.26 -2.88
C VAL A 74 15.71 11.16 -1.87
N PRO A 75 16.10 12.26 -1.21
CA PRO A 75 17.10 12.23 -0.16
C PRO A 75 16.77 11.25 0.94
N GLU A 76 17.81 10.66 1.55
CA GLU A 76 17.65 9.83 2.72
C GLU A 76 16.86 10.56 3.82
N GLY A 77 15.95 9.86 4.51
CA GLY A 77 15.06 10.43 5.51
C GLY A 77 13.75 11.03 4.94
N ARG A 78 13.65 11.18 3.61
CA ARG A 78 12.42 11.61 2.93
C ARG A 78 11.84 10.56 2.00
N HIS A 79 12.36 9.36 2.07
CA HIS A 79 11.88 8.25 1.26
C HIS A 79 10.45 7.88 1.65
N CYS A 80 9.62 7.55 0.67
CA CYS A 80 8.20 7.24 0.85
C CYS A 80 7.93 6.05 1.78
N HIS A 81 8.89 5.18 2.05
CA HIS A 81 8.77 4.04 2.96
C HIS A 81 9.21 4.33 4.40
N HIS A 82 9.40 5.58 4.78
CA HIS A 82 9.66 5.95 6.18
C HIS A 82 8.35 6.23 6.93
N TRP A 83 8.28 5.77 8.19
CA TRP A 83 7.12 5.94 9.05
C TRP A 83 6.68 7.40 9.20
N HIS A 84 7.64 8.31 9.42
CA HIS A 84 7.31 9.73 9.60
C HIS A 84 6.64 10.34 8.35
N VAL A 85 6.90 9.82 7.15
CA VAL A 85 6.21 10.26 5.92
C VAL A 85 4.74 9.85 5.97
N GLY A 86 4.45 8.62 6.35
CA GLY A 86 3.06 8.14 6.51
C GLY A 86 2.32 8.90 7.61
N GLU A 87 2.96 9.16 8.74
CA GLU A 87 2.40 9.95 9.83
C GLU A 87 2.13 11.40 9.40
N GLU A 88 3.05 12.01 8.68
CA GLU A 88 2.88 13.36 8.13
C GLU A 88 1.69 13.44 7.17
N ILE A 89 1.54 12.47 6.28
CA ILE A 89 0.39 12.38 5.37
C ILE A 89 -0.91 12.31 6.17
N PHE A 90 -0.97 11.44 7.18
CA PHE A 90 -2.16 11.28 8.01
C PHE A 90 -2.50 12.53 8.82
N HIS A 91 -1.52 13.13 9.47
CA HIS A 91 -1.73 14.30 10.33
C HIS A 91 -1.97 15.59 9.53
N SER A 92 -1.46 15.68 8.31
CA SER A 92 -1.71 16.83 7.41
C SER A 92 -3.05 16.74 6.68
N ALA A 93 -3.75 15.61 6.78
CA ALA A 93 -5.02 15.41 6.11
C ALA A 93 -6.11 16.32 6.69
N ASP A 94 -6.68 17.17 5.85
CA ASP A 94 -7.74 18.11 6.20
C ASP A 94 -9.15 17.59 5.90
N THR A 95 -9.24 16.44 5.21
CA THR A 95 -10.50 15.78 4.88
C THR A 95 -10.49 14.32 5.34
N ASP A 96 -11.67 13.74 5.52
CA ASP A 96 -11.78 12.31 5.87
C ASP A 96 -11.27 11.39 4.76
N ARG A 97 -11.43 11.80 3.50
CA ARG A 97 -10.87 11.06 2.36
C ARG A 97 -9.36 10.97 2.44
N LEU A 98 -8.70 12.09 2.70
CA LEU A 98 -7.24 12.13 2.85
C LEU A 98 -6.77 11.40 4.11
N ARG A 99 -7.56 11.40 5.19
CA ARG A 99 -7.27 10.56 6.37
C ARG A 99 -7.32 9.09 6.03
N ALA A 100 -8.30 8.66 5.22
CA ALA A 100 -8.37 7.27 4.75
C ALA A 100 -7.16 6.89 3.89
N VAL A 101 -6.71 7.78 3.01
CA VAL A 101 -5.44 7.61 2.26
C VAL A 101 -4.26 7.48 3.22
N GLY A 102 -4.15 8.33 4.21
CA GLY A 102 -3.09 8.29 5.22
C GLY A 102 -3.07 6.98 6.00
N LEU A 103 -4.23 6.47 6.39
CA LEU A 103 -4.34 5.16 7.04
C LEU A 103 -3.92 4.02 6.13
N GLY A 104 -4.28 4.06 4.86
CA GLY A 104 -3.82 3.09 3.86
C GLY A 104 -2.30 3.11 3.71
N TYR A 105 -1.72 4.30 3.67
CA TYR A 105 -0.27 4.48 3.61
C TYR A 105 0.44 3.87 4.83
N LEU A 106 -0.08 4.12 6.03
CA LEU A 106 0.45 3.53 7.27
C LEU A 106 0.28 2.01 7.30
N ALA A 107 -0.83 1.49 6.77
CA ALA A 107 -1.04 0.05 6.64
C ALA A 107 -0.02 -0.60 5.70
N HIS A 108 0.34 0.06 4.59
CA HIS A 108 1.42 -0.37 3.70
C HIS A 108 2.75 -0.50 4.46
N LEU A 109 3.14 0.54 5.20
CA LEU A 109 4.39 0.54 5.96
C LEU A 109 4.41 -0.56 7.05
N ALA A 110 3.28 -0.80 7.69
CA ALA A 110 3.14 -1.88 8.67
C ALA A 110 3.32 -3.25 8.04
N ALA A 111 2.73 -3.48 6.87
CA ALA A 111 2.86 -4.72 6.13
C ALA A 111 4.32 -4.95 5.68
N ASP A 112 4.99 -3.93 5.19
CA ASP A 112 6.39 -3.98 4.80
C ASP A 112 7.30 -4.31 6.00
N THR A 113 7.02 -3.77 7.17
CA THR A 113 7.76 -4.07 8.39
C THR A 113 7.70 -5.57 8.71
N ILE A 114 6.52 -6.17 8.58
CA ILE A 114 6.34 -7.61 8.79
C ILE A 114 7.08 -8.41 7.71
N ALA A 115 6.94 -8.01 6.44
CA ALA A 115 7.59 -8.68 5.32
C ALA A 115 9.11 -8.69 5.47
N HIS A 116 9.72 -7.54 5.78
CA HIS A 116 11.15 -7.42 5.97
C HIS A 116 11.67 -8.24 7.16
N ASN A 117 10.95 -8.27 8.27
CA ASN A 117 11.38 -8.96 9.47
C ASN A 117 11.12 -10.47 9.44
N THR A 118 10.16 -10.93 8.64
CA THR A 118 9.76 -12.34 8.61
C THR A 118 10.36 -13.10 7.43
N TYR A 119 10.62 -12.43 6.31
CA TYR A 119 11.04 -13.05 5.05
C TYR A 119 12.41 -12.60 4.53
N VAL A 120 13.14 -11.86 5.32
CA VAL A 120 14.53 -11.45 5.01
C VAL A 120 15.56 -12.35 5.76
#